data_72c3263151bc6be94f73216c8332d3a9
#
_entry.id   72c3263151bc6be94f73216c8332d3a9
#
_cell.length_a   1.000
_cell.length_b   1.000
_cell.length_c   1.000
_cell.angle_alpha   90.00
_cell.angle_beta   90.00
_cell.angle_gamma   90.00
#
_symmetry.space_group_name_H-M   'P 1'
#
loop_
_entity.id
_entity.type
_entity.pdbx_description
1 polymer ?
#
loop_
_entity_poly.entity_id
_entity_poly.type
_entity_poly.pdbx_seq_one_letter_code
_entity_poly.pdbx_strand_id
1 'polypeptide(L)'
;MGTSLRWMALGTVALGAVLAAGQAARAADDTAIVVVVPTEPDTLETCESSNESIGRITKENINETLLDIDPKDGTLIPRLAKSWEQVDPLTWRFKLAENVKFTDGAPWNADAMVFNINRAFGKKFVCGMTNKAFAGFTPTAHKVDEYTVDVKTDKPAPILATGFGVFTMASPNIPADQPTRNPPGTGPYKFVEWVAGDRVVLERNADYWGPKPEVSKVTFTFRPESAVRAAMSATGEADIAVAITEQDANNPKTDFSYLDSETTWLRIDTRYAPMNDVRFRKALNYAVDREAMLGTVVSANAIPAAQLPVPGIAGHDPDLKPYPYDPEKAKALLAEAKAAGVPVDGKIRFIARSAQFAQVDEFAQALTAMFQDVGLDVELEMMERGRQNRFQAKPLPTDVGPNIMLIMSDNNLGDAGFSVSNYHTNGTQSTTSIPELDALIDKTMSLTGEERAKGFYEIFDEAQNEYATMVPLFHMTAITRVSERIDWKPTITTNSQIDVQKMKFKK
;
A
#
# COMPACT_ATOMS: atom_id res chain seq x y z
N MET A 1 46.90 12.75 -71.04
CA MET A 1 45.94 11.73 -71.43
C MET A 1 45.42 11.19 -70.11
N GLY A 2 44.30 11.59 -69.62
CA GLY A 2 42.91 11.24 -69.95
C GLY A 2 42.48 10.21 -68.97
N THR A 3 41.60 10.46 -68.22
CA THR A 3 40.16 10.38 -67.92
C THR A 3 39.97 9.77 -66.55
N SER A 4 39.05 10.02 -65.70
CA SER A 4 37.83 10.85 -65.62
C SER A 4 37.22 10.66 -64.22
N LEU A 5 36.74 11.76 -63.72
CA LEU A 5 35.82 11.87 -62.57
C LEU A 5 34.57 11.01 -62.76
N ARG A 6 34.15 10.32 -61.73
CA ARG A 6 32.75 10.04 -61.34
C ARG A 6 32.70 8.92 -60.34
N TRP A 7 32.44 9.25 -59.07
CA TRP A 7 31.67 8.44 -58.08
C TRP A 7 31.62 9.26 -56.77
N MET A 8 30.70 10.16 -56.70
CA MET A 8 30.21 10.74 -55.45
C MET A 8 28.79 11.26 -55.72
N ALA A 9 27.80 10.51 -55.35
CA ALA A 9 26.45 10.94 -54.99
C ALA A 9 25.53 9.69 -54.89
N LEU A 10 25.50 9.03 -53.74
CA LEU A 10 24.42 8.14 -53.34
C LEU A 10 24.75 7.66 -51.89
N GLY A 11 24.39 8.52 -50.92
CA GLY A 11 24.69 8.16 -49.51
C GLY A 11 23.94 9.02 -48.49
N THR A 12 22.87 9.74 -48.85
CA THR A 12 22.25 10.67 -47.88
C THR A 12 20.70 10.61 -47.85
N VAL A 13 20.09 9.51 -48.26
CA VAL A 13 18.60 9.40 -48.23
C VAL A 13 18.10 8.31 -47.28
N ALA A 14 18.97 7.46 -46.70
CA ALA A 14 18.52 6.33 -45.91
C ALA A 14 18.38 6.61 -44.38
N LEU A 15 18.87 7.73 -43.85
CA LEU A 15 18.79 8.02 -42.39
C LEU A 15 17.53 8.80 -41.96
N GLY A 16 16.82 9.41 -42.92
CA GLY A 16 15.60 10.18 -42.62
C GLY A 16 14.32 9.38 -42.51
N ALA A 17 14.30 8.14 -43.03
CA ALA A 17 13.10 7.30 -43.06
C ALA A 17 12.85 6.47 -41.78
N VAL A 18 13.88 6.23 -40.95
CA VAL A 18 13.76 5.40 -39.74
C VAL A 18 13.20 6.19 -38.57
N LEU A 19 13.44 7.53 -38.51
CA LEU A 19 12.90 8.39 -37.45
C LEU A 19 11.42 8.75 -37.67
N ALA A 20 10.92 8.69 -38.92
CA ALA A 20 9.51 8.96 -39.21
C ALA A 20 8.59 7.74 -38.95
N ALA A 21 9.12 6.52 -38.95
CA ALA A 21 8.35 5.31 -38.71
C ALA A 21 7.98 5.12 -37.23
N GLY A 22 8.77 5.71 -36.29
CA GLY A 22 8.47 5.65 -34.85
C GLY A 22 7.31 6.56 -34.42
N GLN A 23 7.03 7.64 -35.15
CA GLN A 23 5.92 8.55 -34.85
C GLN A 23 4.60 8.17 -35.54
N ALA A 24 4.63 7.44 -36.64
CA ALA A 24 3.43 7.03 -37.38
C ALA A 24 2.63 5.90 -36.70
N ALA A 25 3.25 5.12 -35.80
CA ALA A 25 2.55 4.03 -35.13
C ALA A 25 1.65 4.50 -33.96
N ARG A 26 1.83 5.73 -33.47
CA ARG A 26 1.00 6.31 -32.40
C ARG A 26 -0.26 7.02 -32.88
N ALA A 27 -0.40 7.26 -34.17
CA ALA A 27 -1.55 7.94 -34.80
C ALA A 27 -2.81 7.06 -34.90
N ALA A 28 -2.79 5.80 -34.44
CA ALA A 28 -3.87 4.87 -34.68
C ALA A 28 -4.94 4.79 -33.57
N ASP A 29 -4.65 5.23 -32.31
CA ASP A 29 -5.65 5.27 -31.23
C ASP A 29 -5.28 6.33 -30.17
N ASP A 30 -5.83 7.53 -30.34
CA ASP A 30 -5.65 8.66 -29.41
C ASP A 30 -6.18 8.37 -27.98
N THR A 31 -6.91 7.28 -27.80
CA THR A 31 -7.48 6.87 -26.52
C THR A 31 -6.68 5.75 -25.82
N ALA A 32 -5.56 5.32 -26.40
CA ALA A 32 -4.61 4.42 -25.72
C ALA A 32 -3.67 5.21 -24.81
N ILE A 33 -3.29 4.61 -23.68
CA ILE A 33 -2.33 5.20 -22.72
C ILE A 33 -1.22 4.22 -22.35
N VAL A 34 -0.09 4.78 -21.92
CA VAL A 34 1.04 4.06 -21.35
C VAL A 34 1.25 4.51 -19.91
N VAL A 35 1.26 3.55 -18.98
CA VAL A 35 1.58 3.74 -17.56
C VAL A 35 2.91 3.08 -17.28
N VAL A 36 3.92 3.84 -16.86
CA VAL A 36 5.20 3.27 -16.47
C VAL A 36 5.26 3.14 -14.94
N VAL A 37 5.54 1.91 -14.49
CA VAL A 37 5.59 1.52 -13.07
C VAL A 37 6.98 0.99 -12.70
N PRO A 38 7.40 1.04 -11.41
CA PRO A 38 8.75 0.62 -11.01
C PRO A 38 8.99 -0.88 -11.09
N THR A 39 7.97 -1.71 -10.88
CA THR A 39 8.15 -3.16 -10.65
C THR A 39 7.21 -3.98 -11.52
N GLU A 40 7.76 -5.01 -12.18
CA GLU A 40 6.99 -6.06 -12.84
C GLU A 40 6.28 -6.92 -11.78
N PRO A 41 5.01 -7.28 -11.94
CA PRO A 41 4.34 -8.25 -11.07
C PRO A 41 4.83 -9.68 -11.33
N ASP A 42 4.87 -10.51 -10.29
CA ASP A 42 5.16 -11.95 -10.45
C ASP A 42 3.96 -12.72 -11.00
N THR A 43 2.77 -12.22 -10.75
CA THR A 43 1.47 -12.81 -11.11
C THR A 43 0.42 -11.71 -11.22
N LEU A 44 -0.74 -12.03 -11.79
CA LEU A 44 -1.96 -11.20 -11.74
C LEU A 44 -3.05 -11.88 -10.88
N GLU A 45 -2.67 -12.81 -10.01
CA GLU A 45 -3.57 -13.55 -9.12
C GLU A 45 -4.30 -12.62 -8.14
N THR A 46 -5.61 -12.77 -8.02
CA THR A 46 -6.46 -11.96 -7.13
C THR A 46 -6.06 -12.10 -5.66
N CYS A 47 -5.64 -13.29 -5.22
CA CYS A 47 -5.17 -13.54 -3.87
C CYS A 47 -3.89 -12.76 -3.50
N GLU A 48 -3.15 -12.26 -4.48
CA GLU A 48 -1.93 -11.48 -4.31
C GLU A 48 -2.12 -9.99 -4.64
N SER A 49 -3.34 -9.55 -4.91
CA SER A 49 -3.65 -8.16 -5.32
C SER A 49 -3.40 -7.10 -4.24
N SER A 50 -3.06 -7.51 -3.02
CA SER A 50 -2.53 -6.61 -1.98
C SER A 50 -1.08 -6.19 -2.23
N ASN A 51 -0.35 -6.89 -3.09
CA ASN A 51 0.96 -6.45 -3.56
C ASN A 51 0.77 -5.30 -4.54
N GLU A 52 1.45 -4.19 -4.32
CA GLU A 52 1.30 -2.96 -5.11
C GLU A 52 1.60 -3.17 -6.61
N SER A 53 2.60 -3.98 -6.97
CA SER A 53 2.91 -4.27 -8.38
C SER A 53 1.79 -5.03 -9.09
N ILE A 54 1.01 -5.83 -8.36
CA ILE A 54 -0.11 -6.61 -8.87
C ILE A 54 -1.38 -5.76 -8.85
N GLY A 55 -1.69 -5.15 -7.70
CA GLY A 55 -2.91 -4.37 -7.51
C GLY A 55 -3.04 -3.19 -8.46
N ARG A 56 -1.94 -2.47 -8.75
CA ARG A 56 -1.92 -1.37 -9.73
C ARG A 56 -2.42 -1.78 -11.11
N ILE A 57 -2.22 -3.02 -11.50
CA ILE A 57 -2.63 -3.55 -12.82
C ILE A 57 -4.01 -4.19 -12.74
N THR A 58 -4.27 -4.99 -11.70
CA THR A 58 -5.44 -5.87 -11.67
C THR A 58 -6.66 -5.26 -11.00
N LYS A 59 -6.45 -4.56 -9.87
CA LYS A 59 -7.53 -4.09 -9.03
C LYS A 59 -8.33 -3.01 -9.76
N GLU A 60 -9.64 -3.20 -9.84
CA GLU A 60 -10.62 -2.36 -10.55
C GLU A 60 -10.41 -2.22 -12.07
N ASN A 61 -9.33 -2.76 -12.61
CA ASN A 61 -9.11 -2.83 -14.05
C ASN A 61 -9.56 -4.19 -14.63
N ILE A 62 -9.05 -5.29 -14.08
CA ILE A 62 -9.40 -6.66 -14.50
C ILE A 62 -10.40 -7.26 -13.53
N ASN A 63 -10.11 -7.18 -12.23
CA ASN A 63 -10.86 -7.83 -11.17
C ASN A 63 -11.43 -6.76 -10.23
N GLU A 64 -12.76 -6.73 -10.14
CA GLU A 64 -13.45 -5.78 -9.26
C GLU A 64 -13.64 -6.36 -7.86
N THR A 65 -13.76 -5.44 -6.90
CA THR A 65 -14.12 -5.73 -5.50
C THR A 65 -15.64 -5.81 -5.34
N LEU A 66 -16.09 -6.33 -4.20
CA LEU A 66 -17.51 -6.34 -3.87
C LEU A 66 -18.04 -4.91 -3.61
N LEU A 67 -17.21 -4.10 -2.97
CA LEU A 67 -17.45 -2.69 -2.65
C LEU A 67 -16.23 -1.88 -3.11
N ASP A 68 -16.36 -0.57 -3.30
CA ASP A 68 -15.24 0.34 -3.47
C ASP A 68 -15.07 1.18 -2.19
N ILE A 69 -13.89 1.75 -1.99
CA ILE A 69 -13.58 2.63 -0.85
C ILE A 69 -13.31 4.03 -1.39
N ASP A 70 -14.09 5.03 -0.97
CA ASP A 70 -13.82 6.42 -1.33
C ASP A 70 -12.46 6.85 -0.71
N PRO A 71 -11.49 7.24 -1.54
CA PRO A 71 -10.16 7.62 -1.03
C PRO A 71 -10.15 8.92 -0.22
N LYS A 72 -11.27 9.65 -0.14
CA LYS A 72 -11.37 10.91 0.60
C LYS A 72 -11.67 10.70 2.08
N ASP A 73 -12.51 9.74 2.40
CA ASP A 73 -13.05 9.56 3.75
C ASP A 73 -13.24 8.09 4.18
N GLY A 74 -12.85 7.13 3.32
CA GLY A 74 -12.99 5.70 3.60
C GLY A 74 -14.43 5.17 3.48
N THR A 75 -15.39 5.96 2.99
CA THR A 75 -16.78 5.52 2.81
C THR A 75 -16.86 4.38 1.81
N LEU A 76 -17.64 3.34 2.14
CA LEU A 76 -17.90 2.22 1.26
C LEU A 76 -18.91 2.57 0.17
N ILE A 77 -18.58 2.27 -1.07
CA ILE A 77 -19.37 2.55 -2.26
C ILE A 77 -19.83 1.22 -2.90
N PRO A 78 -21.08 1.09 -3.35
CA PRO A 78 -21.56 -0.08 -4.08
C PRO A 78 -20.73 -0.38 -5.35
N ARG A 79 -20.39 -1.68 -5.57
CA ARG A 79 -19.72 -2.17 -6.78
C ARG A 79 -20.37 -3.47 -7.22
N LEU A 80 -19.73 -4.63 -7.04
CA LEU A 80 -20.32 -5.95 -7.30
C LEU A 80 -21.42 -6.34 -6.28
N ALA A 81 -21.54 -5.61 -5.17
CA ALA A 81 -22.72 -5.60 -4.34
C ALA A 81 -23.43 -4.24 -4.44
N LYS A 82 -24.77 -4.25 -4.53
CA LYS A 82 -25.64 -3.05 -4.56
C LYS A 82 -25.91 -2.50 -3.18
N SER A 83 -25.98 -3.39 -2.18
CA SER A 83 -26.20 -3.05 -0.77
C SER A 83 -25.72 -4.18 0.14
N TRP A 84 -25.49 -3.82 1.40
CA TRP A 84 -25.08 -4.75 2.45
C TRP A 84 -25.64 -4.28 3.79
N GLU A 85 -25.85 -5.24 4.68
CA GLU A 85 -26.32 -4.98 6.04
C GLU A 85 -25.78 -6.04 7.01
N GLN A 86 -25.51 -5.64 8.23
CA GLN A 86 -25.21 -6.60 9.29
C GLN A 86 -26.53 -7.08 9.90
N VAL A 87 -26.92 -8.32 9.63
CA VAL A 87 -28.21 -8.88 10.08
C VAL A 87 -28.15 -9.41 11.52
N ASP A 88 -26.96 -9.78 11.97
CA ASP A 88 -26.63 -10.08 13.36
C ASP A 88 -25.11 -9.91 13.60
N PRO A 89 -24.59 -9.96 14.83
CA PRO A 89 -23.17 -9.71 15.12
C PRO A 89 -22.17 -10.60 14.36
N LEU A 90 -22.60 -11.75 13.87
CA LEU A 90 -21.76 -12.71 13.14
C LEU A 90 -22.12 -12.83 11.66
N THR A 91 -23.14 -12.14 11.17
CA THR A 91 -23.68 -12.33 9.81
C THR A 91 -23.89 -11.00 9.10
N TRP A 92 -23.27 -10.88 7.93
CA TRP A 92 -23.51 -9.80 6.97
C TRP A 92 -24.21 -10.33 5.75
N ARG A 93 -25.25 -9.64 5.28
CA ARG A 93 -25.98 -9.94 4.05
C ARG A 93 -25.59 -8.97 2.94
N PHE A 94 -25.25 -9.53 1.78
CA PHE A 94 -24.89 -8.77 0.57
C PHE A 94 -25.92 -9.03 -0.53
N LYS A 95 -26.43 -7.95 -1.13
CA LYS A 95 -27.25 -7.99 -2.36
C LYS A 95 -26.34 -7.69 -3.53
N LEU A 96 -26.17 -8.65 -4.43
CA LEU A 96 -25.24 -8.59 -5.55
C LEU A 96 -25.78 -7.79 -6.74
N ALA A 97 -24.88 -7.24 -7.55
CA ALA A 97 -25.19 -6.65 -8.84
C ALA A 97 -25.64 -7.75 -9.82
N GLU A 98 -26.69 -7.45 -10.58
CA GLU A 98 -27.26 -8.36 -11.58
C GLU A 98 -26.74 -8.04 -12.98
N ASN A 99 -26.85 -8.99 -13.92
CA ASN A 99 -26.42 -8.85 -15.32
C ASN A 99 -24.93 -8.58 -15.52
N VAL A 100 -24.09 -8.93 -14.52
CA VAL A 100 -22.64 -8.85 -14.58
C VAL A 100 -22.07 -10.19 -15.07
N LYS A 101 -21.04 -10.14 -15.91
CA LYS A 101 -20.32 -11.33 -16.40
C LYS A 101 -18.82 -11.13 -16.26
N PHE A 102 -18.14 -12.22 -15.98
CA PHE A 102 -16.69 -12.29 -16.13
C PHE A 102 -16.29 -12.28 -17.62
N THR A 103 -15.05 -11.91 -17.91
CA THR A 103 -14.53 -11.83 -19.29
C THR A 103 -14.47 -13.18 -20.00
N ASP A 104 -14.61 -14.30 -19.31
CA ASP A 104 -14.75 -15.66 -19.85
C ASP A 104 -16.20 -16.11 -20.03
N GLY A 105 -17.16 -15.22 -19.76
CA GLY A 105 -18.60 -15.45 -19.93
C GLY A 105 -19.33 -16.03 -18.71
N ALA A 106 -18.63 -16.45 -17.65
CA ALA A 106 -19.26 -16.89 -16.40
C ALA A 106 -20.11 -15.77 -15.79
N PRO A 107 -21.29 -16.07 -15.21
CA PRO A 107 -22.10 -15.05 -14.54
C PRO A 107 -21.52 -14.69 -13.18
N TRP A 108 -21.61 -13.40 -12.80
CA TRP A 108 -21.47 -12.95 -11.44
C TRP A 108 -22.80 -13.16 -10.68
N ASN A 109 -22.79 -13.99 -9.67
CA ASN A 109 -23.95 -14.30 -8.84
C ASN A 109 -23.49 -14.85 -7.47
N ALA A 110 -24.43 -15.32 -6.66
CA ALA A 110 -24.13 -15.89 -5.35
C ALA A 110 -23.16 -17.07 -5.39
N ASP A 111 -23.26 -17.94 -6.40
CA ASP A 111 -22.34 -19.08 -6.55
C ASP A 111 -20.90 -18.63 -6.82
N ALA A 112 -20.73 -17.57 -7.63
CA ALA A 112 -19.40 -16.99 -7.88
C ALA A 112 -18.81 -16.32 -6.63
N MET A 113 -19.61 -15.61 -5.82
CA MET A 113 -19.14 -15.04 -4.55
C MET A 113 -18.75 -16.15 -3.56
N VAL A 114 -19.58 -17.18 -3.40
CA VAL A 114 -19.28 -18.35 -2.56
C VAL A 114 -18.00 -19.04 -3.00
N PHE A 115 -17.79 -19.21 -4.32
CA PHE A 115 -16.55 -19.76 -4.86
C PHE A 115 -15.33 -18.95 -4.45
N ASN A 116 -15.35 -17.62 -4.58
CA ASN A 116 -14.21 -16.75 -4.26
C ASN A 116 -13.84 -16.82 -2.77
N ILE A 117 -14.83 -16.79 -1.87
CA ILE A 117 -14.59 -16.89 -0.44
C ILE A 117 -14.04 -18.28 -0.09
N ASN A 118 -14.64 -19.36 -0.60
CA ASN A 118 -14.17 -20.72 -0.35
C ASN A 118 -12.77 -20.97 -0.90
N ARG A 119 -12.45 -20.37 -2.06
CA ARG A 119 -11.12 -20.44 -2.66
C ARG A 119 -10.08 -19.73 -1.79
N ALA A 120 -10.38 -18.51 -1.36
CA ALA A 120 -9.45 -17.69 -0.58
C ALA A 120 -9.19 -18.25 0.83
N PHE A 121 -10.21 -18.74 1.52
CA PHE A 121 -10.12 -19.30 2.86
C PHE A 121 -9.94 -20.81 2.89
N GLY A 122 -9.94 -21.46 1.73
CA GLY A 122 -9.60 -22.89 1.59
C GLY A 122 -8.14 -23.12 1.96
N LYS A 123 -7.86 -24.26 2.60
CA LYS A 123 -6.48 -24.60 3.07
C LYS A 123 -5.58 -25.15 1.95
N LYS A 124 -5.98 -25.04 0.68
CA LYS A 124 -5.28 -25.68 -0.45
C LYS A 124 -4.11 -24.86 -0.99
N PHE A 125 -4.15 -23.54 -0.86
CA PHE A 125 -3.05 -22.63 -1.10
C PHE A 125 -3.17 -21.39 -0.21
N VAL A 126 -2.08 -20.61 -0.09
CA VAL A 126 -2.07 -19.39 0.71
C VAL A 126 -2.60 -18.23 -0.12
N CYS A 127 -3.62 -17.54 0.38
CA CYS A 127 -4.15 -16.33 -0.22
C CYS A 127 -3.70 -15.12 0.64
N GLY A 128 -2.74 -14.34 0.17
CA GLY A 128 -2.16 -13.21 0.90
C GLY A 128 -3.20 -12.16 1.30
N MET A 129 -4.24 -11.97 0.46
CA MET A 129 -5.33 -11.04 0.74
C MET A 129 -6.14 -11.40 2.00
N THR A 130 -6.28 -12.68 2.37
CA THR A 130 -7.09 -13.05 3.52
C THR A 130 -6.56 -12.53 4.83
N ASN A 131 -5.23 -12.57 5.00
CA ASN A 131 -4.59 -12.04 6.20
C ASN A 131 -4.68 -10.51 6.27
N LYS A 132 -4.66 -9.83 5.12
CA LYS A 132 -4.68 -8.38 5.05
C LYS A 132 -6.10 -7.81 5.14
N ALA A 133 -7.03 -8.33 4.34
CA ALA A 133 -8.40 -7.82 4.25
C ALA A 133 -9.31 -8.30 5.39
N PHE A 134 -9.01 -9.47 5.98
CA PHE A 134 -9.88 -10.12 6.96
C PHE A 134 -9.11 -10.54 8.22
N ALA A 135 -8.09 -9.77 8.60
CA ALA A 135 -7.25 -10.09 9.76
C ALA A 135 -8.08 -10.38 11.01
N GLY A 136 -7.98 -11.61 11.50
CA GLY A 136 -8.67 -12.06 12.69
C GLY A 136 -10.09 -12.60 12.49
N PHE A 137 -10.62 -12.65 11.25
CA PHE A 137 -11.92 -13.27 10.95
C PHE A 137 -11.74 -14.42 9.96
N THR A 138 -12.60 -15.42 10.06
CA THR A 138 -12.71 -16.50 9.07
C THR A 138 -14.11 -16.47 8.47
N PRO A 139 -14.33 -15.75 7.35
CA PRO A 139 -15.63 -15.67 6.73
C PRO A 139 -15.99 -16.99 6.02
N THR A 140 -17.26 -17.35 6.10
CA THR A 140 -17.90 -18.42 5.32
C THR A 140 -19.10 -17.85 4.58
N ALA A 141 -19.25 -18.15 3.30
CA ALA A 141 -20.34 -17.62 2.47
C ALA A 141 -21.45 -18.65 2.27
N HIS A 142 -22.68 -18.20 2.37
CA HIS A 142 -23.89 -19.01 2.19
C HIS A 142 -24.83 -18.34 1.21
N LYS A 143 -25.12 -19.03 0.12
CA LYS A 143 -26.10 -18.58 -0.86
C LYS A 143 -27.50 -18.59 -0.22
N VAL A 144 -28.19 -17.45 -0.26
CA VAL A 144 -29.59 -17.29 0.15
C VAL A 144 -30.51 -17.44 -1.06
N ASP A 145 -30.20 -16.69 -2.12
CA ASP A 145 -30.83 -16.78 -3.44
C ASP A 145 -29.80 -16.50 -4.54
N GLU A 146 -30.22 -16.32 -5.79
CA GLU A 146 -29.32 -16.14 -6.94
C GLU A 146 -28.41 -14.90 -6.79
N TYR A 147 -28.88 -13.83 -6.12
CA TYR A 147 -28.16 -12.56 -5.93
C TYR A 147 -28.08 -12.10 -4.48
N THR A 148 -28.27 -13.02 -3.54
CA THR A 148 -28.13 -12.74 -2.10
C THR A 148 -27.23 -13.74 -1.43
N VAL A 149 -26.21 -13.23 -0.71
CA VAL A 149 -25.26 -14.04 0.04
C VAL A 149 -25.17 -13.57 1.47
N ASP A 150 -25.26 -14.50 2.41
CA ASP A 150 -24.93 -14.30 3.82
C ASP A 150 -23.48 -14.70 4.05
N VAL A 151 -22.69 -13.80 4.60
CA VAL A 151 -21.31 -14.06 5.02
C VAL A 151 -21.25 -14.11 6.54
N LYS A 152 -20.92 -15.29 7.07
CA LYS A 152 -20.80 -15.53 8.52
C LYS A 152 -19.35 -15.55 8.94
N THR A 153 -19.07 -15.03 10.13
CA THR A 153 -17.75 -15.03 10.76
C THR A 153 -17.75 -15.82 12.06
N ASP A 154 -16.59 -16.27 12.48
CA ASP A 154 -16.37 -17.03 13.72
C ASP A 154 -16.45 -16.15 15.00
N LYS A 155 -16.37 -14.83 14.84
CA LYS A 155 -16.52 -13.82 15.89
C LYS A 155 -17.11 -12.53 15.30
N PRO A 156 -17.59 -11.59 16.11
CA PRO A 156 -18.11 -10.30 15.63
C PRO A 156 -17.11 -9.59 14.71
N ALA A 157 -17.58 -9.19 13.53
CA ALA A 157 -16.74 -8.58 12.49
C ALA A 157 -17.41 -7.30 11.92
N PRO A 158 -17.43 -6.20 12.69
CA PRO A 158 -18.12 -4.97 12.30
C PRO A 158 -17.52 -4.32 11.04
N ILE A 159 -16.26 -4.62 10.70
CA ILE A 159 -15.58 -4.11 9.51
C ILE A 159 -15.49 -5.13 8.36
N LEU A 160 -16.25 -6.21 8.40
CA LEU A 160 -16.21 -7.24 7.34
C LEU A 160 -16.45 -6.63 5.95
N ALA A 161 -17.39 -5.70 5.84
CA ALA A 161 -17.70 -5.03 4.58
C ALA A 161 -16.48 -4.26 4.02
N THR A 162 -15.68 -3.60 4.87
CA THR A 162 -14.45 -2.90 4.47
C THR A 162 -13.43 -3.86 3.86
N GLY A 163 -13.30 -5.06 4.41
CA GLY A 163 -12.44 -6.11 3.82
C GLY A 163 -12.83 -6.45 2.38
N PHE A 164 -14.12 -6.43 2.07
CA PHE A 164 -14.63 -6.62 0.72
C PHE A 164 -14.45 -5.40 -0.21
N GLY A 165 -14.01 -4.27 0.30
CA GLY A 165 -13.58 -3.11 -0.48
C GLY A 165 -12.19 -3.25 -1.08
N VAL A 166 -11.44 -4.29 -0.70
CA VAL A 166 -10.09 -4.57 -1.22
C VAL A 166 -9.92 -5.99 -1.75
N PHE A 167 -10.82 -6.89 -1.42
CA PHE A 167 -10.81 -8.28 -1.87
C PHE A 167 -11.46 -8.40 -3.26
N THR A 168 -10.63 -8.66 -4.28
CA THR A 168 -11.07 -8.74 -5.68
C THR A 168 -11.65 -10.10 -6.02
N MET A 169 -12.62 -10.13 -6.95
CA MET A 169 -13.34 -11.33 -7.37
C MET A 169 -12.82 -11.86 -8.70
N ALA A 170 -12.65 -13.18 -8.80
CA ALA A 170 -12.24 -13.87 -10.00
C ALA A 170 -13.35 -14.82 -10.51
N SER A 171 -13.29 -15.21 -11.79
CA SER A 171 -14.23 -16.16 -12.38
C SER A 171 -14.25 -17.49 -11.64
N PRO A 172 -15.43 -18.11 -11.42
CA PRO A 172 -15.53 -19.45 -10.84
C PRO A 172 -15.01 -20.56 -11.76
N ASN A 173 -14.68 -20.25 -13.02
CA ASN A 173 -14.09 -21.22 -13.98
C ASN A 173 -12.59 -21.47 -13.75
N ILE A 174 -11.92 -20.71 -12.85
CA ILE A 174 -10.52 -20.95 -12.52
C ILE A 174 -10.38 -22.09 -11.49
N PRO A 175 -9.19 -22.70 -11.36
CA PRO A 175 -8.95 -23.72 -10.35
C PRO A 175 -9.19 -23.20 -8.92
N ALA A 176 -9.90 -24.00 -8.11
CA ALA A 176 -10.20 -23.65 -6.72
C ALA A 176 -9.04 -23.92 -5.75
N ASP A 177 -8.02 -24.67 -6.17
CA ASP A 177 -7.00 -25.25 -5.28
C ASP A 177 -5.56 -24.89 -5.65
N GLN A 178 -5.38 -23.99 -6.60
CA GLN A 178 -4.07 -23.49 -7.00
C GLN A 178 -4.17 -22.06 -7.52
N PRO A 179 -3.07 -21.28 -7.50
CA PRO A 179 -3.02 -19.94 -8.07
C PRO A 179 -3.27 -19.95 -9.57
N THR A 180 -3.83 -18.87 -10.07
CA THR A 180 -4.06 -18.64 -11.52
C THR A 180 -3.32 -17.38 -11.93
N ARG A 181 -2.35 -17.50 -12.84
CA ARG A 181 -1.47 -16.38 -13.21
C ARG A 181 -2.23 -15.14 -13.71
N ASN A 182 -3.35 -15.34 -14.37
CA ASN A 182 -4.16 -14.30 -14.98
C ASN A 182 -5.65 -14.66 -14.91
N PRO A 183 -6.30 -14.50 -13.75
CA PRO A 183 -7.69 -14.88 -13.59
C PRO A 183 -8.63 -13.91 -14.32
N PRO A 184 -9.62 -14.40 -15.10
CA PRO A 184 -10.67 -13.56 -15.67
C PRO A 184 -11.45 -12.83 -14.57
N GLY A 185 -11.72 -11.54 -14.79
CA GLY A 185 -12.47 -10.68 -13.88
C GLY A 185 -13.72 -10.09 -14.53
N THR A 186 -14.45 -9.29 -13.78
CA THR A 186 -15.65 -8.55 -14.20
C THR A 186 -15.35 -7.15 -14.69
N GLY A 187 -14.09 -6.72 -14.63
CA GLY A 187 -13.65 -5.33 -14.75
C GLY A 187 -13.80 -4.72 -16.15
N PRO A 188 -13.56 -3.40 -16.22
CA PRO A 188 -13.66 -2.60 -17.45
C PRO A 188 -12.61 -2.92 -18.50
N TYR A 189 -11.57 -3.66 -18.13
CA TYR A 189 -10.50 -4.10 -19.02
C TYR A 189 -10.31 -5.61 -18.94
N LYS A 190 -9.84 -6.19 -20.04
CA LYS A 190 -9.41 -7.57 -20.13
C LYS A 190 -7.93 -7.66 -20.49
N PHE A 191 -7.30 -8.69 -19.98
CA PHE A 191 -5.90 -9.01 -20.28
C PHE A 191 -5.73 -9.38 -21.76
N VAL A 192 -4.65 -8.85 -22.38
CA VAL A 192 -4.28 -9.13 -23.77
C VAL A 192 -2.97 -9.90 -23.83
N GLU A 193 -1.89 -9.31 -23.29
CA GLU A 193 -0.57 -9.93 -23.32
C GLU A 193 0.30 -9.52 -22.11
N TRP A 194 1.27 -10.34 -21.85
CA TRP A 194 2.35 -10.06 -20.89
C TRP A 194 3.69 -10.46 -21.51
N VAL A 195 4.52 -9.47 -21.79
CA VAL A 195 5.91 -9.65 -22.22
C VAL A 195 6.80 -9.45 -21.00
N ALA A 196 7.41 -10.54 -20.53
CA ALA A 196 8.23 -10.54 -19.33
C ALA A 196 9.40 -9.51 -19.43
N GLY A 197 9.64 -8.77 -18.37
CA GLY A 197 10.62 -7.71 -18.30
C GLY A 197 10.27 -6.43 -19.06
N ASP A 198 9.13 -6.40 -19.76
CA ASP A 198 8.77 -5.25 -20.60
C ASP A 198 7.40 -4.66 -20.25
N ARG A 199 6.30 -5.41 -20.44
CA ARG A 199 4.95 -4.85 -20.31
C ARG A 199 3.84 -5.86 -20.04
N VAL A 200 2.73 -5.35 -19.51
CA VAL A 200 1.39 -5.97 -19.54
C VAL A 200 0.45 -5.06 -20.32
N VAL A 201 -0.37 -5.63 -21.19
CA VAL A 201 -1.35 -4.90 -22.00
C VAL A 201 -2.76 -5.33 -21.63
N LEU A 202 -3.60 -4.34 -21.38
CA LEU A 202 -5.04 -4.52 -21.18
C LEU A 202 -5.80 -3.75 -22.26
N GLU A 203 -6.92 -4.29 -22.73
CA GLU A 203 -7.84 -3.60 -23.62
C GLU A 203 -9.21 -3.45 -22.98
N ARG A 204 -9.94 -2.41 -23.38
CA ARG A 204 -11.30 -2.15 -22.88
C ARG A 204 -12.20 -3.33 -23.12
N ASN A 205 -12.89 -3.77 -22.08
CA ASN A 205 -13.93 -4.78 -22.15
C ASN A 205 -15.18 -4.18 -22.82
N ALA A 206 -15.51 -4.61 -24.05
CA ALA A 206 -16.66 -4.10 -24.77
C ALA A 206 -18.00 -4.44 -24.09
N ASP A 207 -18.02 -5.56 -23.35
CA ASP A 207 -19.19 -6.10 -22.66
C ASP A 207 -19.23 -5.71 -21.18
N TYR A 208 -18.44 -4.69 -20.79
CA TYR A 208 -18.40 -4.23 -19.40
C TYR A 208 -19.79 -3.73 -18.95
N TRP A 209 -20.21 -4.18 -17.80
CA TRP A 209 -21.53 -3.91 -17.22
C TRP A 209 -21.70 -2.48 -16.68
N GLY A 210 -20.60 -1.80 -16.36
CA GLY A 210 -20.58 -0.43 -15.86
C GLY A 210 -20.39 0.64 -16.96
N PRO A 211 -20.11 1.89 -16.57
CA PRO A 211 -19.85 2.97 -17.52
C PRO A 211 -18.64 2.66 -18.39
N LYS A 212 -18.80 2.85 -19.71
CA LYS A 212 -17.72 2.60 -20.67
C LYS A 212 -16.53 3.54 -20.43
N PRO A 213 -15.30 2.99 -20.20
CA PRO A 213 -14.09 3.82 -20.04
C PRO A 213 -13.78 4.63 -21.31
N GLU A 214 -13.17 5.81 -21.16
CA GLU A 214 -12.65 6.56 -22.32
C GLU A 214 -11.38 5.93 -22.88
N VAL A 215 -10.49 5.45 -21.98
CA VAL A 215 -9.27 4.74 -22.39
C VAL A 215 -9.62 3.42 -23.07
N SER A 216 -9.15 3.26 -24.31
CA SER A 216 -9.39 2.04 -25.10
C SER A 216 -8.44 0.91 -24.77
N LYS A 217 -7.19 1.27 -24.44
CA LYS A 217 -6.09 0.35 -24.20
C LYS A 217 -5.12 0.96 -23.20
N VAL A 218 -4.64 0.17 -22.25
CA VAL A 218 -3.56 0.58 -21.35
C VAL A 218 -2.40 -0.40 -21.43
N THR A 219 -1.19 0.13 -21.55
CA THR A 219 0.07 -0.61 -21.50
C THR A 219 0.79 -0.24 -20.22
N PHE A 220 0.96 -1.18 -19.31
CA PHE A 220 1.81 -1.03 -18.13
C PHE A 220 3.23 -1.48 -18.50
N THR A 221 4.22 -0.59 -18.43
CA THR A 221 5.63 -0.87 -18.69
C THR A 221 6.43 -0.84 -17.40
N PHE A 222 7.49 -1.65 -17.31
CA PHE A 222 8.27 -1.82 -16.08
C PHE A 222 9.63 -1.16 -16.22
N ARG A 223 9.90 -0.12 -15.41
CA ARG A 223 11.20 0.59 -15.38
C ARG A 223 11.56 0.90 -13.92
N PRO A 224 12.56 0.22 -13.35
CA PRO A 224 12.94 0.40 -11.93
C PRO A 224 13.44 1.81 -11.60
N GLU A 225 14.19 2.44 -12.50
CA GLU A 225 14.81 3.74 -12.26
C GLU A 225 13.80 4.88 -12.42
N SER A 226 13.70 5.72 -11.39
CA SER A 226 12.82 6.89 -11.36
C SER A 226 13.08 7.86 -12.51
N ALA A 227 14.35 8.18 -12.75
CA ALA A 227 14.75 9.08 -13.83
C ALA A 227 14.29 8.59 -15.22
N VAL A 228 14.32 7.26 -15.45
CA VAL A 228 13.82 6.67 -16.72
C VAL A 228 12.31 6.85 -16.83
N ARG A 229 11.56 6.58 -15.74
CA ARG A 229 10.10 6.78 -15.74
C ARG A 229 9.73 8.23 -15.98
N ALA A 230 10.42 9.17 -15.31
CA ALA A 230 10.21 10.59 -15.48
C ALA A 230 10.51 11.05 -16.92
N ALA A 231 11.61 10.56 -17.52
CA ALA A 231 11.99 10.86 -18.89
C ALA A 231 10.96 10.34 -19.92
N MET A 232 10.48 9.10 -19.77
CA MET A 232 9.45 8.52 -20.66
C MET A 232 8.18 9.38 -20.68
N SER A 233 7.76 9.91 -19.53
CA SER A 233 6.61 10.78 -19.49
C SER A 233 6.91 12.17 -20.07
N ALA A 234 8.10 12.70 -19.85
CA ALA A 234 8.51 14.00 -20.41
C ALA A 234 8.62 13.97 -21.96
N THR A 235 9.05 12.86 -22.55
CA THR A 235 9.13 12.65 -24.01
C THR A 235 7.79 12.26 -24.63
N GLY A 236 6.78 11.98 -23.81
CA GLY A 236 5.47 11.48 -24.25
C GLY A 236 5.44 10.00 -24.62
N GLU A 237 6.46 9.22 -24.27
CA GLU A 237 6.45 7.76 -24.38
C GLU A 237 5.52 7.10 -23.35
N ALA A 238 5.34 7.75 -22.19
CA ALA A 238 4.37 7.37 -21.18
C ALA A 238 3.42 8.52 -20.84
N ASP A 239 2.18 8.20 -20.53
CA ASP A 239 1.18 9.16 -20.09
C ASP A 239 1.20 9.34 -18.58
N ILE A 240 1.56 8.30 -17.86
CA ILE A 240 1.63 8.29 -16.40
C ILE A 240 2.95 7.63 -15.98
N ALA A 241 3.74 8.34 -15.16
CA ALA A 241 4.95 7.83 -14.52
C ALA A 241 4.74 7.77 -13.01
N VAL A 242 4.60 6.55 -12.48
CA VAL A 242 4.28 6.29 -11.07
C VAL A 242 5.54 6.29 -10.22
N ALA A 243 5.44 6.81 -9.00
CA ALA A 243 6.49 6.79 -7.98
C ALA A 243 7.84 7.35 -8.49
N ILE A 244 7.81 8.56 -9.09
CA ILE A 244 9.04 9.31 -9.38
C ILE A 244 9.55 9.96 -8.09
N THR A 245 10.88 10.14 -8.00
CA THR A 245 11.50 10.80 -6.84
C THR A 245 11.32 12.31 -6.92
N GLU A 246 11.49 13.03 -5.80
CA GLU A 246 11.46 14.50 -5.79
C GLU A 246 12.54 15.11 -6.67
N GLN A 247 13.69 14.47 -6.75
CA GLN A 247 14.79 14.90 -7.63
C GLN A 247 14.38 14.90 -9.12
N ASP A 248 13.52 13.97 -9.52
CA ASP A 248 13.01 13.85 -10.88
C ASP A 248 11.73 14.67 -11.13
N ALA A 249 11.05 15.11 -10.05
CA ALA A 249 9.85 15.93 -10.11
C ALA A 249 10.19 17.40 -10.30
N ASN A 250 10.05 17.89 -11.54
CA ASN A 250 10.46 19.23 -11.93
C ASN A 250 9.38 20.03 -12.68
N ASN A 251 8.17 19.50 -12.80
CA ASN A 251 7.07 20.16 -13.50
C ASN A 251 5.79 20.17 -12.62
N PRO A 252 5.49 21.29 -11.94
CA PRO A 252 4.34 21.38 -11.03
C PRO A 252 2.97 21.26 -11.72
N LYS A 253 2.92 21.29 -13.06
CA LYS A 253 1.66 21.09 -13.82
C LYS A 253 1.33 19.62 -13.99
N THR A 254 2.34 18.74 -13.99
CA THR A 254 2.22 17.32 -14.28
C THR A 254 2.63 16.43 -13.10
N ASP A 255 3.43 16.94 -12.18
CA ASP A 255 3.99 16.19 -11.06
C ASP A 255 3.11 16.41 -9.81
N PHE A 256 2.33 15.39 -9.47
CA PHE A 256 1.40 15.45 -8.36
C PHE A 256 1.99 14.67 -7.17
N SER A 257 2.33 15.42 -6.11
CA SER A 257 2.59 14.84 -4.79
C SER A 257 1.27 14.53 -4.11
N TYR A 258 1.16 13.37 -3.51
CA TYR A 258 -0.01 12.91 -2.77
C TYR A 258 0.42 12.08 -1.58
N LEU A 259 -0.41 12.11 -0.52
CA LEU A 259 -0.22 11.21 0.61
C LEU A 259 -0.40 9.78 0.11
N ASP A 260 0.60 8.94 0.29
CA ASP A 260 0.44 7.51 0.05
C ASP A 260 -0.14 6.81 1.29
N SER A 261 -0.39 5.51 1.19
CA SER A 261 -1.00 4.78 2.30
C SER A 261 -0.01 4.33 3.37
N GLU A 262 1.25 4.75 3.31
CA GLU A 262 2.31 4.18 4.14
C GLU A 262 2.74 5.11 5.27
N THR A 263 2.98 4.51 6.44
CA THR A 263 3.57 5.18 7.60
C THR A 263 4.86 4.50 8.00
N THR A 264 5.96 5.28 8.09
CA THR A 264 7.22 4.82 8.66
C THR A 264 7.22 4.97 10.18
N TRP A 265 7.77 3.98 10.88
CA TRP A 265 7.85 3.96 12.33
C TRP A 265 8.96 3.05 12.84
N LEU A 266 9.41 3.25 14.07
CA LEU A 266 10.33 2.35 14.74
C LEU A 266 9.56 1.43 15.68
N ARG A 267 9.64 0.13 15.44
CA ARG A 267 9.27 -0.88 16.41
C ARG A 267 10.33 -0.91 17.50
N ILE A 268 9.90 -0.86 18.74
CA ILE A 268 10.76 -0.97 19.93
C ILE A 268 10.56 -2.37 20.51
N ASP A 269 11.61 -3.19 20.58
CA ASP A 269 11.48 -4.57 21.07
C ASP A 269 11.44 -4.62 22.60
N THR A 270 10.26 -4.45 23.18
CA THR A 270 10.06 -4.38 24.63
C THR A 270 10.34 -5.67 25.40
N ARG A 271 10.70 -6.76 24.71
CA ARG A 271 11.12 -8.00 25.33
C ARG A 271 12.49 -7.89 26.04
N TYR A 272 13.27 -6.85 25.71
CA TYR A 272 14.60 -6.63 26.18
C TYR A 272 14.73 -5.28 26.92
N ALA A 273 15.47 -5.27 28.05
CA ALA A 273 15.90 -4.01 28.65
C ALA A 273 16.98 -3.36 27.75
N PRO A 274 17.01 -2.02 27.65
CA PRO A 274 16.21 -1.01 28.36
C PRO A 274 14.84 -0.70 27.73
N MET A 275 14.45 -1.36 26.59
CA MET A 275 13.26 -1.07 25.81
C MET A 275 11.95 -1.29 26.58
N ASN A 276 11.96 -2.14 27.63
CA ASN A 276 10.79 -2.39 28.48
C ASN A 276 10.49 -1.25 29.46
N ASP A 277 11.37 -0.27 29.64
CA ASP A 277 11.13 0.94 30.47
C ASP A 277 10.47 2.03 29.62
N VAL A 278 9.35 2.56 30.12
CA VAL A 278 8.57 3.58 29.39
C VAL A 278 9.34 4.91 29.25
N ARG A 279 10.18 5.27 30.22
CA ARG A 279 11.02 6.49 30.15
C ARG A 279 12.00 6.37 29.01
N PHE A 280 12.59 5.20 28.83
CA PHE A 280 13.49 4.92 27.70
C PHE A 280 12.75 5.07 26.35
N ARG A 281 11.55 4.51 26.23
CA ARG A 281 10.76 4.62 24.99
C ARG A 281 10.32 6.06 24.71
N LYS A 282 9.93 6.82 25.76
CA LYS A 282 9.63 8.25 25.62
C LYS A 282 10.87 9.05 25.21
N ALA A 283 12.05 8.72 25.73
CA ALA A 283 13.30 9.35 25.33
C ALA A 283 13.60 9.16 23.84
N LEU A 284 13.38 7.96 23.29
CA LEU A 284 13.51 7.72 21.83
C LEU A 284 12.58 8.63 21.03
N ASN A 285 11.34 8.84 21.48
CA ASN A 285 10.38 9.72 20.81
C ASN A 285 10.79 11.20 20.85
N TYR A 286 11.30 11.71 21.98
CA TYR A 286 11.78 13.08 22.13
C TYR A 286 13.10 13.35 21.39
N ALA A 287 13.90 12.30 21.14
CA ALA A 287 15.19 12.43 20.46
C ALA A 287 15.07 12.67 18.94
N VAL A 288 13.89 12.42 18.33
CA VAL A 288 13.71 12.50 16.87
C VAL A 288 13.28 13.90 16.45
N ASP A 289 14.12 14.60 15.69
CA ASP A 289 13.81 15.87 15.03
C ASP A 289 13.17 15.60 13.66
N ARG A 290 11.85 15.44 13.66
CA ARG A 290 11.08 15.17 12.45
C ARG A 290 11.10 16.35 11.49
N GLU A 291 11.09 17.58 12.01
CA GLU A 291 11.08 18.78 11.16
C GLU A 291 12.40 18.94 10.40
N ALA A 292 13.55 18.67 11.04
CA ALA A 292 14.85 18.73 10.37
C ALA A 292 15.03 17.65 9.28
N MET A 293 14.26 16.57 9.36
CA MET A 293 14.31 15.49 8.35
C MET A 293 13.49 15.82 7.07
N LEU A 294 12.46 16.69 7.16
CA LEU A 294 11.63 17.09 6.04
C LEU A 294 12.46 17.82 4.98
N GLY A 295 12.31 17.41 3.71
CA GLY A 295 13.03 17.99 2.58
C GLY A 295 14.53 17.68 2.54
N THR A 296 15.04 16.86 3.47
CA THR A 296 16.45 16.43 3.53
C THR A 296 16.60 14.94 3.25
N VAL A 297 16.02 14.09 4.10
CA VAL A 297 16.07 12.61 3.98
C VAL A 297 14.68 11.99 3.80
N VAL A 298 13.65 12.80 3.85
CA VAL A 298 12.27 12.43 3.53
C VAL A 298 11.63 13.60 2.79
N SER A 299 10.59 13.32 2.00
CA SER A 299 9.85 14.36 1.25
C SER A 299 9.46 15.55 2.12
N ALA A 300 9.60 16.76 1.60
CA ALA A 300 9.11 17.98 2.26
C ALA A 300 7.58 17.98 2.46
N ASN A 301 6.86 17.13 1.71
CA ASN A 301 5.41 16.97 1.78
C ASN A 301 4.99 15.81 2.72
N ALA A 302 5.93 15.04 3.27
CA ALA A 302 5.61 14.01 4.25
C ALA A 302 5.06 14.65 5.53
N ILE A 303 4.18 13.93 6.23
CA ILE A 303 3.52 14.45 7.44
C ILE A 303 4.13 13.76 8.66
N PRO A 304 4.68 14.49 9.64
CA PRO A 304 5.11 13.91 10.90
C PRO A 304 3.98 13.10 11.56
N ALA A 305 4.24 11.84 11.87
CA ALA A 305 3.22 10.91 12.34
C ALA A 305 3.20 10.81 13.87
N ALA A 306 1.99 10.69 14.42
CA ALA A 306 1.73 10.37 15.81
C ALA A 306 1.13 8.97 16.00
N GLN A 307 0.61 8.38 14.93
CA GLN A 307 -0.11 7.11 14.87
C GLN A 307 0.15 6.43 13.52
N LEU A 308 -0.23 5.17 13.38
CA LEU A 308 -0.03 4.44 12.12
C LEU A 308 -1.07 4.79 11.05
N PRO A 309 -2.38 4.89 11.34
CA PRO A 309 -3.36 5.31 10.34
C PRO A 309 -3.03 6.69 9.77
N VAL A 310 -3.00 6.80 8.44
CA VAL A 310 -2.75 8.07 7.75
C VAL A 310 -3.99 8.97 7.76
N PRO A 311 -3.86 10.28 7.62
CA PRO A 311 -5.02 11.19 7.48
C PRO A 311 -5.98 10.73 6.37
N GLY A 312 -7.29 10.80 6.64
CA GLY A 312 -8.34 10.35 5.73
C GLY A 312 -8.76 8.88 5.91
N ILE A 313 -8.06 8.10 6.71
CA ILE A 313 -8.46 6.74 7.10
C ILE A 313 -9.45 6.81 8.27
N ALA A 314 -10.52 6.00 8.21
CA ALA A 314 -11.49 5.90 9.29
C ALA A 314 -10.81 5.48 10.60
N GLY A 315 -10.99 6.27 11.67
CA GLY A 315 -10.34 6.07 12.97
C GLY A 315 -8.97 6.74 13.13
N HIS A 316 -8.50 7.52 12.13
CA HIS A 316 -7.38 8.44 12.33
C HIS A 316 -7.79 9.58 13.27
N ASP A 317 -7.02 9.81 14.32
CA ASP A 317 -7.22 10.93 15.24
C ASP A 317 -6.53 12.20 14.70
N PRO A 318 -7.29 13.23 14.26
CA PRO A 318 -6.70 14.45 13.71
C PRO A 318 -6.05 15.36 14.78
N ASP A 319 -6.37 15.15 16.05
CA ASP A 319 -5.89 15.98 17.15
C ASP A 319 -4.62 15.44 17.80
N LEU A 320 -4.31 14.16 17.64
CA LEU A 320 -3.09 13.55 18.17
C LEU A 320 -1.85 14.10 17.47
N LYS A 321 -0.90 14.61 18.24
CA LYS A 321 0.32 15.23 17.71
C LYS A 321 1.54 14.36 17.96
N PRO A 322 2.54 14.33 17.06
CA PRO A 322 3.80 13.67 17.31
C PRO A 322 4.54 14.30 18.50
N TYR A 323 5.40 13.53 19.15
CA TYR A 323 6.29 14.06 20.16
C TYR A 323 7.10 15.24 19.59
N PRO A 324 7.21 16.37 20.32
CA PRO A 324 8.12 17.44 19.93
C PRO A 324 9.57 16.98 20.05
N TYR A 325 10.44 17.52 19.24
CA TYR A 325 11.89 17.34 19.42
C TYR A 325 12.35 18.05 20.69
N ASP A 326 12.86 17.29 21.65
CA ASP A 326 13.39 17.80 22.91
C ASP A 326 14.52 16.87 23.42
N PRO A 327 15.74 17.05 22.90
CA PRO A 327 16.88 16.21 23.27
C PRO A 327 17.26 16.33 24.74
N GLU A 328 17.01 17.46 25.37
CA GLU A 328 17.30 17.63 26.79
C GLU A 328 16.33 16.84 27.69
N LYS A 329 15.06 16.81 27.31
CA LYS A 329 14.08 15.95 27.96
C LYS A 329 14.38 14.48 27.73
N ALA A 330 14.83 14.11 26.53
CA ALA A 330 15.29 12.74 26.25
C ALA A 330 16.44 12.33 27.19
N LYS A 331 17.48 13.16 27.31
CA LYS A 331 18.60 12.93 28.24
C LYS A 331 18.15 12.84 29.70
N ALA A 332 17.23 13.70 30.13
CA ALA A 332 16.68 13.66 31.49
C ALA A 332 15.97 12.33 31.78
N LEU A 333 15.10 11.84 30.84
CA LEU A 333 14.40 10.56 30.97
C LEU A 333 15.37 9.37 31.01
N LEU A 334 16.43 9.39 30.19
CA LEU A 334 17.47 8.38 30.21
C LEU A 334 18.24 8.38 31.53
N ALA A 335 18.54 9.56 32.10
CA ALA A 335 19.19 9.68 33.40
C ALA A 335 18.28 9.15 34.53
N GLU A 336 16.98 9.45 34.52
CA GLU A 336 16.00 8.91 35.46
C GLU A 336 15.90 7.38 35.36
N ALA A 337 15.86 6.83 34.14
CA ALA A 337 15.83 5.39 33.90
C ALA A 337 17.12 4.75 34.48
N LYS A 338 18.27 5.32 34.18
CA LYS A 338 19.57 4.84 34.69
C LYS A 338 19.63 4.89 36.22
N ALA A 339 19.16 5.97 36.86
CA ALA A 339 19.10 6.06 38.31
C ALA A 339 18.18 5.02 38.94
N ALA A 340 17.17 4.53 38.20
CA ALA A 340 16.29 3.42 38.59
C ALA A 340 16.87 2.03 38.27
N GLY A 341 18.13 1.95 37.80
CA GLY A 341 18.82 0.68 37.51
C GLY A 341 18.54 0.09 36.11
N VAL A 342 17.93 0.87 35.20
CA VAL A 342 17.72 0.43 33.82
C VAL A 342 19.06 0.50 33.05
N PRO A 343 19.48 -0.51 32.30
CA PRO A 343 20.78 -0.57 31.62
C PRO A 343 20.79 0.26 30.32
N VAL A 344 20.70 1.59 30.44
CA VAL A 344 20.61 2.53 29.30
C VAL A 344 21.89 2.65 28.50
N ASP A 345 23.04 2.29 29.06
CA ASP A 345 24.37 2.37 28.41
C ASP A 345 24.66 1.15 27.51
N GLY A 346 23.74 0.20 27.43
CA GLY A 346 23.92 -1.00 26.63
C GLY A 346 23.79 -0.73 25.13
N LYS A 347 24.48 -1.56 24.32
CA LYS A 347 24.40 -1.48 22.86
C LYS A 347 23.00 -1.81 22.35
N ILE A 348 22.49 -0.99 21.45
CA ILE A 348 21.19 -1.10 20.80
C ILE A 348 21.40 -1.35 19.30
N ARG A 349 20.82 -2.42 18.77
CA ARG A 349 20.77 -2.64 17.32
C ARG A 349 19.66 -1.80 16.71
N PHE A 350 19.99 -1.00 15.73
CA PHE A 350 19.00 -0.36 14.86
C PHE A 350 18.96 -1.10 13.53
N ILE A 351 17.89 -1.86 13.30
CA ILE A 351 17.68 -2.66 12.09
C ILE A 351 16.87 -1.84 11.08
N ALA A 352 17.42 -1.64 9.89
CA ALA A 352 16.74 -1.01 8.77
C ALA A 352 16.90 -1.86 7.50
N ARG A 353 16.05 -1.64 6.50
CA ARG A 353 16.06 -2.40 5.25
C ARG A 353 16.53 -1.51 4.10
N SER A 354 17.56 -1.97 3.39
CA SER A 354 18.03 -1.33 2.15
C SER A 354 16.91 -1.29 1.09
N ALA A 355 16.85 -0.20 0.35
CA ALA A 355 15.88 0.03 -0.72
C ALA A 355 14.39 -0.08 -0.27
N GLN A 356 14.08 0.26 0.97
CA GLN A 356 12.70 0.29 1.46
C GLN A 356 11.92 1.46 0.86
N PHE A 357 12.56 2.62 0.79
CA PHE A 357 12.11 3.83 0.11
C PHE A 357 13.36 4.64 -0.32
N ALA A 358 13.15 5.72 -1.08
CA ALA A 358 14.25 6.58 -1.49
C ALA A 358 14.96 7.20 -0.28
N GLN A 359 16.29 7.22 -0.30
CA GLN A 359 17.14 7.79 0.79
C GLN A 359 16.99 7.10 2.15
N VAL A 360 16.55 5.84 2.20
CA VAL A 360 16.37 5.10 3.47
C VAL A 360 17.69 4.96 4.25
N ASP A 361 18.82 4.88 3.57
CA ASP A 361 20.13 4.74 4.20
C ASP A 361 20.51 6.04 4.95
N GLU A 362 20.33 7.20 4.32
CA GLU A 362 20.52 8.52 4.92
C GLU A 362 19.51 8.77 6.04
N PHE A 363 18.28 8.36 5.84
CA PHE A 363 17.21 8.44 6.83
C PHE A 363 17.57 7.65 8.12
N ALA A 364 18.04 6.40 7.96
CA ALA A 364 18.44 5.58 9.09
C ALA A 364 19.71 6.11 9.78
N GLN A 365 20.66 6.66 9.01
CA GLN A 365 21.85 7.31 9.56
C GLN A 365 21.49 8.56 10.37
N ALA A 366 20.57 9.41 9.90
CA ALA A 366 20.10 10.58 10.61
C ALA A 366 19.46 10.22 11.96
N LEU A 367 18.59 9.19 11.98
CA LEU A 367 18.00 8.69 13.23
C LEU A 367 19.08 8.13 14.18
N THR A 368 20.07 7.41 13.66
CA THR A 368 21.19 6.89 14.45
C THR A 368 21.95 8.02 15.12
N ALA A 369 22.28 9.08 14.39
CA ALA A 369 22.97 10.25 14.92
C ALA A 369 22.13 10.93 16.04
N MET A 370 20.83 11.13 15.83
CA MET A 370 19.94 11.73 16.82
C MET A 370 19.90 10.92 18.14
N PHE A 371 19.89 9.58 18.04
CA PHE A 371 19.94 8.73 19.25
C PHE A 371 21.30 8.78 19.94
N GLN A 372 22.40 8.85 19.18
CA GLN A 372 23.75 9.00 19.72
C GLN A 372 23.93 10.37 20.39
N ASP A 373 23.34 11.44 19.88
CA ASP A 373 23.39 12.81 20.44
C ASP A 373 22.73 12.91 21.82
N VAL A 374 21.80 12.04 22.14
CA VAL A 374 21.20 11.94 23.49
C VAL A 374 21.92 10.93 24.39
N GLY A 375 23.02 10.34 23.91
CA GLY A 375 23.92 9.48 24.71
C GLY A 375 23.64 7.99 24.62
N LEU A 376 22.89 7.53 23.62
CA LEU A 376 22.63 6.10 23.40
C LEU A 376 23.72 5.45 22.53
N ASP A 377 24.11 4.21 22.83
CA ASP A 377 25.02 3.41 21.99
C ASP A 377 24.20 2.64 20.94
N VAL A 378 23.91 3.31 19.82
CA VAL A 378 23.11 2.74 18.73
C VAL A 378 23.99 2.35 17.56
N GLU A 379 23.87 1.09 17.12
CA GLU A 379 24.57 0.56 15.93
C GLU A 379 23.56 0.25 14.82
N LEU A 380 23.70 0.97 13.70
CA LEU A 380 22.85 0.76 12.51
C LEU A 380 23.26 -0.51 11.75
N GLU A 381 22.30 -1.36 11.47
CA GLU A 381 22.45 -2.54 10.63
C GLU A 381 21.47 -2.50 9.46
N MET A 382 21.98 -2.18 8.26
CA MET A 382 21.22 -2.27 7.02
C MET A 382 21.11 -3.72 6.57
N MET A 383 19.91 -4.16 6.23
CA MET A 383 19.63 -5.56 5.84
C MET A 383 18.90 -5.63 4.51
N GLU A 384 19.15 -6.69 3.76
CA GLU A 384 18.31 -7.11 2.65
C GLU A 384 16.94 -7.57 3.13
N ARG A 385 15.90 -7.39 2.29
CA ARG A 385 14.49 -7.71 2.59
C ARG A 385 14.31 -9.09 3.21
N GLY A 386 14.90 -10.13 2.58
CA GLY A 386 14.74 -11.51 3.05
C GLY A 386 15.33 -11.76 4.43
N ARG A 387 16.39 -11.04 4.81
CA ARG A 387 17.00 -11.13 6.14
C ARG A 387 16.15 -10.38 7.17
N GLN A 388 15.68 -9.17 6.86
CA GLN A 388 14.85 -8.38 7.75
C GLN A 388 13.52 -9.07 8.07
N ASN A 389 12.88 -9.73 7.10
CA ASN A 389 11.59 -10.40 7.27
C ASN A 389 11.61 -11.42 8.42
N ARG A 390 12.75 -12.06 8.71
CA ARG A 390 12.89 -13.00 9.84
C ARG A 390 12.75 -12.32 11.21
N PHE A 391 13.00 -11.02 11.29
CA PHE A 391 12.87 -10.23 12.51
C PHE A 391 11.55 -9.47 12.57
N GLN A 392 10.78 -9.42 11.48
CA GLN A 392 9.63 -8.54 11.35
C GLN A 392 8.33 -9.16 11.88
N ALA A 393 8.12 -10.45 11.70
CA ALA A 393 6.87 -11.13 12.05
C ALA A 393 7.08 -12.32 13.00
N LYS A 394 6.07 -12.60 13.82
CA LYS A 394 6.08 -13.76 14.73
C LYS A 394 6.05 -15.09 13.96
N PRO A 395 6.77 -16.14 14.46
CA PRO A 395 7.52 -16.15 15.71
C PRO A 395 8.81 -15.35 15.61
N LEU A 396 8.98 -14.35 16.50
CA LEU A 396 10.18 -13.51 16.52
C LEU A 396 11.38 -14.28 17.09
N PRO A 397 12.60 -14.09 16.55
CA PRO A 397 13.81 -14.65 17.13
C PRO A 397 13.98 -14.26 18.60
N THR A 398 14.57 -15.13 19.42
CA THR A 398 14.74 -14.93 20.86
C THR A 398 16.14 -14.44 21.25
N ASP A 399 17.08 -14.44 20.29
CA ASP A 399 18.51 -14.14 20.48
C ASP A 399 18.93 -12.81 19.83
N VAL A 400 17.98 -11.88 19.63
CA VAL A 400 18.24 -10.61 18.92
C VAL A 400 18.89 -9.56 19.81
N GLY A 401 18.59 -9.58 21.12
CA GLY A 401 19.01 -8.54 22.07
C GLY A 401 18.22 -7.22 21.91
N PRO A 402 18.64 -6.17 22.66
CA PRO A 402 17.99 -4.86 22.58
C PRO A 402 18.03 -4.31 21.16
N ASN A 403 16.84 -4.03 20.58
CA ASN A 403 16.76 -3.56 19.20
C ASN A 403 15.58 -2.63 18.96
N ILE A 404 15.76 -1.75 17.99
CA ILE A 404 14.72 -1.00 17.31
C ILE A 404 14.77 -1.36 15.83
N MET A 405 13.61 -1.33 15.16
CA MET A 405 13.51 -1.69 13.76
C MET A 405 12.69 -0.68 12.98
N LEU A 406 13.23 -0.18 11.88
CA LEU A 406 12.49 0.65 10.93
C LEU A 406 11.50 -0.21 10.15
N ILE A 407 10.23 0.10 10.29
CA ILE A 407 9.12 -0.56 9.61
C ILE A 407 8.32 0.48 8.81
N MET A 408 7.71 0.03 7.73
CA MET A 408 6.75 0.77 6.94
C MET A 408 5.46 -0.02 6.91
N SER A 409 4.37 0.57 7.33
CA SER A 409 3.04 -0.05 7.38
C SER A 409 2.12 0.61 6.37
N ASP A 410 1.48 -0.22 5.55
CA ASP A 410 0.51 0.17 4.57
C ASP A 410 -0.90 0.22 5.20
N ASN A 411 -1.62 1.32 4.98
CA ASN A 411 -2.95 1.61 5.50
C ASN A 411 -4.02 1.70 4.39
N ASN A 412 -3.81 1.09 3.24
CA ASN A 412 -4.69 1.20 2.07
C ASN A 412 -6.08 0.54 2.22
N LEU A 413 -6.40 0.03 3.39
CA LEU A 413 -7.65 -0.69 3.68
C LEU A 413 -8.76 0.23 4.23
N GLY A 414 -8.49 1.53 4.36
CA GLY A 414 -9.50 2.53 4.69
C GLY A 414 -10.01 2.54 6.15
N ASP A 415 -9.46 1.69 7.05
CA ASP A 415 -9.87 1.62 8.47
C ASP A 415 -8.67 1.37 9.40
N ALA A 416 -8.61 2.10 10.51
CA ALA A 416 -7.55 1.99 11.53
C ALA A 416 -7.46 0.60 12.17
N GLY A 417 -8.53 -0.18 12.14
CA GLY A 417 -8.55 -1.56 12.64
C GLY A 417 -7.53 -2.48 11.98
N PHE A 418 -7.11 -2.17 10.75
CA PHE A 418 -6.05 -2.94 10.08
C PHE A 418 -4.65 -2.59 10.59
N SER A 419 -4.46 -1.38 11.11
CA SER A 419 -3.18 -0.93 11.68
C SER A 419 -3.05 -1.27 13.16
N VAL A 420 -4.17 -1.36 13.87
CA VAL A 420 -4.21 -1.48 15.33
C VAL A 420 -3.57 -2.78 15.85
N SER A 421 -3.50 -3.82 15.02
CA SER A 421 -2.80 -5.05 15.36
C SER A 421 -1.31 -4.86 15.69
N ASN A 422 -0.69 -3.77 15.21
CA ASN A 422 0.70 -3.45 15.55
C ASN A 422 0.87 -2.98 17.00
N TYR A 423 -0.21 -2.58 17.65
CA TYR A 423 -0.25 -2.16 19.06
C TYR A 423 -0.67 -3.30 20.01
N HIS A 424 -1.36 -4.32 19.50
CA HIS A 424 -1.87 -5.45 20.29
C HIS A 424 -0.80 -6.51 20.54
N THR A 425 -0.74 -7.07 21.76
CA THR A 425 0.23 -8.13 22.14
C THR A 425 0.26 -9.30 21.15
N ASN A 426 -0.88 -9.71 20.60
CA ASN A 426 -0.96 -10.82 19.63
C ASN A 426 -0.71 -10.43 18.18
N GLY A 427 -0.47 -9.15 17.88
CA GLY A 427 -0.19 -8.70 16.54
C GLY A 427 1.10 -9.31 15.98
N THR A 428 1.10 -9.61 14.68
CA THR A 428 2.20 -10.35 14.03
C THR A 428 3.54 -9.62 14.08
N GLN A 429 3.52 -8.29 14.06
CA GLN A 429 4.72 -7.43 14.11
C GLN A 429 4.93 -6.79 15.48
N SER A 430 3.98 -6.91 16.39
CA SER A 430 4.06 -6.30 17.72
C SER A 430 5.06 -7.00 18.63
N THR A 431 5.76 -6.20 19.41
CA THR A 431 6.68 -6.64 20.47
C THR A 431 6.26 -6.09 21.84
N THR A 432 5.13 -5.38 21.91
CA THR A 432 4.54 -4.90 23.15
C THR A 432 3.73 -5.98 23.86
N SER A 433 3.56 -5.84 25.18
CA SER A 433 2.67 -6.66 26.00
C SER A 433 2.05 -5.76 27.07
N ILE A 434 0.88 -5.20 26.76
CA ILE A 434 0.16 -4.23 27.59
C ILE A 434 -1.31 -4.67 27.67
N PRO A 435 -1.69 -5.43 28.73
CA PRO A 435 -3.03 -6.00 28.83
C PRO A 435 -4.18 -4.98 28.79
N GLU A 436 -3.96 -3.79 29.33
CA GLU A 436 -4.93 -2.70 29.33
C GLU A 436 -5.21 -2.21 27.91
N LEU A 437 -4.15 -2.01 27.12
CA LEU A 437 -4.26 -1.60 25.72
C LEU A 437 -4.87 -2.71 24.88
N ASP A 438 -4.51 -3.97 25.11
CA ASP A 438 -5.12 -5.12 24.44
C ASP A 438 -6.64 -5.16 24.66
N ALA A 439 -7.09 -4.98 25.92
CA ALA A 439 -8.51 -4.96 26.27
C ALA A 439 -9.27 -3.81 25.59
N LEU A 440 -8.64 -2.63 25.50
CA LEU A 440 -9.20 -1.47 24.81
C LEU A 440 -9.31 -1.71 23.30
N ILE A 441 -8.29 -2.32 22.70
CA ILE A 441 -8.29 -2.71 21.29
C ILE A 441 -9.42 -3.72 21.01
N ASP A 442 -9.50 -4.80 21.80
CA ASP A 442 -10.51 -5.85 21.61
C ASP A 442 -11.94 -5.30 21.74
N LYS A 443 -12.16 -4.41 22.70
CA LYS A 443 -13.43 -3.69 22.86
C LYS A 443 -13.74 -2.85 21.64
N THR A 444 -12.78 -2.00 21.19
CA THR A 444 -12.97 -1.07 20.07
C THR A 444 -13.22 -1.81 18.77
N MET A 445 -12.54 -2.92 18.55
CA MET A 445 -12.72 -3.76 17.36
C MET A 445 -14.11 -4.39 17.26
N SER A 446 -14.91 -4.40 18.33
CA SER A 446 -16.30 -4.84 18.33
C SER A 446 -17.32 -3.73 18.13
N LEU A 447 -16.90 -2.46 18.18
CA LEU A 447 -17.74 -1.28 18.04
C LEU A 447 -17.94 -0.87 16.56
N THR A 448 -18.89 0.02 16.31
CA THR A 448 -19.17 0.62 14.99
C THR A 448 -19.32 2.13 15.10
N GLY A 449 -19.28 2.84 13.97
CA GLY A 449 -19.58 4.26 13.89
C GLY A 449 -18.69 5.14 14.77
N GLU A 450 -19.30 6.16 15.39
CA GLU A 450 -18.60 7.17 16.18
C GLU A 450 -17.96 6.60 17.46
N GLU A 451 -18.58 5.60 18.11
CA GLU A 451 -18.00 4.95 19.29
C GLU A 451 -16.72 4.20 18.95
N ARG A 452 -16.68 3.56 17.78
CA ARG A 452 -15.47 2.92 17.27
C ARG A 452 -14.36 3.95 17.00
N ALA A 453 -14.69 5.07 16.34
CA ALA A 453 -13.71 6.12 16.07
C ALA A 453 -13.11 6.67 17.37
N LYS A 454 -13.93 6.98 18.38
CA LYS A 454 -13.48 7.41 19.71
C LYS A 454 -12.61 6.38 20.40
N GLY A 455 -12.93 5.09 20.26
CA GLY A 455 -12.10 4.01 20.80
C GLY A 455 -10.72 3.99 20.15
N PHE A 456 -10.59 4.24 18.84
CA PHE A 456 -9.29 4.37 18.20
C PHE A 456 -8.50 5.58 18.68
N TYR A 457 -9.14 6.72 18.89
CA TYR A 457 -8.48 7.91 19.44
C TYR A 457 -7.89 7.61 20.82
N GLU A 458 -8.65 6.95 21.69
CA GLU A 458 -8.17 6.52 23.01
C GLU A 458 -6.99 5.53 22.90
N ILE A 459 -7.07 4.54 22.00
CA ILE A 459 -5.97 3.58 21.76
C ILE A 459 -4.69 4.30 21.34
N PHE A 460 -4.77 5.22 20.38
CA PHE A 460 -3.58 5.89 19.85
C PHE A 460 -3.01 6.91 20.83
N ASP A 461 -3.85 7.60 21.60
CA ASP A 461 -3.42 8.48 22.66
C ASP A 461 -2.68 7.72 23.77
N GLU A 462 -3.27 6.65 24.30
CA GLU A 462 -2.61 5.80 25.30
C GLU A 462 -1.31 5.17 24.78
N ALA A 463 -1.37 4.60 23.56
CA ALA A 463 -0.22 3.95 22.94
C ALA A 463 0.96 4.90 22.78
N GLN A 464 0.70 6.17 22.47
CA GLN A 464 1.72 7.20 22.30
C GLN A 464 2.10 7.85 23.63
N ASN A 465 1.14 8.43 24.35
CA ASN A 465 1.42 9.33 25.46
C ASN A 465 1.65 8.59 26.78
N GLU A 466 0.94 7.49 27.03
CA GLU A 466 1.11 6.70 28.25
C GLU A 466 2.23 5.66 28.08
N TYR A 467 2.12 4.81 27.06
CA TYR A 467 2.97 3.65 26.90
C TYR A 467 4.18 3.84 26.00
N ALA A 468 4.18 4.83 25.11
CA ALA A 468 5.20 5.04 24.07
C ALA A 468 5.57 3.73 23.36
N THR A 469 4.58 3.02 22.82
CA THR A 469 4.72 1.66 22.29
C THR A 469 5.68 1.54 21.12
N MET A 470 5.83 2.64 20.37
CA MET A 470 6.66 2.77 19.17
C MET A 470 7.14 4.20 18.98
N VAL A 471 7.95 4.47 17.95
CA VAL A 471 8.27 5.82 17.49
C VAL A 471 7.62 6.00 16.10
N PRO A 472 6.43 6.60 15.99
CA PRO A 472 5.88 7.00 14.70
C PRO A 472 6.78 8.09 14.09
N LEU A 473 7.05 7.99 12.78
CA LEU A 473 7.98 8.90 12.11
C LEU A 473 7.24 9.80 11.12
N PHE A 474 6.81 9.23 9.98
CA PHE A 474 6.16 9.98 8.92
C PHE A 474 5.07 9.18 8.23
N HIS A 475 3.97 9.85 7.92
CA HIS A 475 3.09 9.45 6.84
C HIS A 475 3.76 9.85 5.53
N MET A 476 4.02 8.87 4.67
CA MET A 476 4.83 9.05 3.48
C MET A 476 4.00 9.67 2.34
N THR A 477 4.71 10.28 1.40
CA THR A 477 4.12 10.80 0.17
C THR A 477 4.79 10.18 -1.04
N ALA A 478 4.03 10.05 -2.11
CA ALA A 478 4.53 9.62 -3.41
C ALA A 478 4.30 10.73 -4.46
N ILE A 479 5.05 10.68 -5.55
CA ILE A 479 4.87 11.60 -6.67
C ILE A 479 4.58 10.79 -7.93
N THR A 480 3.52 11.17 -8.63
CA THR A 480 3.16 10.60 -9.93
C THR A 480 3.09 11.72 -10.96
N ARG A 481 3.84 11.57 -12.06
CA ARG A 481 3.72 12.44 -13.21
C ARG A 481 2.58 11.98 -14.09
N VAL A 482 1.69 12.91 -14.45
CA VAL A 482 0.53 12.66 -15.31
C VAL A 482 0.59 13.61 -16.51
N SER A 483 0.53 13.07 -17.72
CA SER A 483 0.51 13.84 -18.96
C SER A 483 -0.62 14.89 -18.97
N GLU A 484 -0.34 16.06 -19.54
CA GLU A 484 -1.33 17.14 -19.62
C GLU A 484 -2.60 16.76 -20.40
N ARG A 485 -2.56 15.74 -21.26
CA ARG A 485 -3.75 15.24 -21.98
C ARG A 485 -4.71 14.42 -21.12
N ILE A 486 -4.28 13.96 -19.91
CA ILE A 486 -5.09 13.13 -19.02
C ILE A 486 -5.69 14.00 -17.91
N ASP A 487 -6.99 13.92 -17.73
CA ASP A 487 -7.71 14.47 -16.59
C ASP A 487 -7.89 13.39 -15.53
N TRP A 488 -6.87 13.20 -14.74
CA TRP A 488 -6.81 12.29 -13.59
C TRP A 488 -5.73 12.75 -12.64
N LYS A 489 -5.92 12.49 -11.36
CA LYS A 489 -4.93 12.77 -10.32
C LYS A 489 -4.74 11.54 -9.44
N PRO A 490 -3.50 11.26 -9.01
CA PRO A 490 -3.24 10.22 -8.04
C PRO A 490 -3.88 10.56 -6.69
N THR A 491 -4.21 9.52 -5.94
CA THR A 491 -4.77 9.60 -4.58
C THR A 491 -4.05 8.59 -3.69
N ILE A 492 -4.41 8.53 -2.42
CA ILE A 492 -3.87 7.55 -1.47
C ILE A 492 -3.95 6.10 -1.97
N THR A 493 -4.95 5.77 -2.80
CA THR A 493 -5.08 4.41 -3.35
C THR A 493 -4.10 4.09 -4.48
N THR A 494 -3.45 5.11 -5.09
CA THR A 494 -2.55 4.94 -6.25
C THR A 494 -1.34 4.07 -5.92
N ASN A 495 -0.98 3.96 -4.64
CA ASN A 495 0.08 3.06 -4.21
C ASN A 495 -0.21 1.59 -4.57
N SER A 496 -1.46 1.15 -4.43
CA SER A 496 -1.87 -0.24 -4.65
C SER A 496 -2.93 -0.43 -5.74
N GLN A 497 -3.41 0.65 -6.39
CA GLN A 497 -4.48 0.62 -7.38
C GLN A 497 -4.38 1.82 -8.31
N ILE A 498 -4.43 1.57 -9.63
CA ILE A 498 -4.53 2.61 -10.65
C ILE A 498 -5.82 2.36 -11.43
N ASP A 499 -6.88 3.06 -11.06
CA ASP A 499 -8.19 2.92 -11.69
C ASP A 499 -8.24 3.65 -13.04
N VAL A 500 -7.92 2.92 -14.11
CA VAL A 500 -7.86 3.44 -15.48
C VAL A 500 -9.25 3.87 -15.98
N GLN A 501 -10.32 3.26 -15.45
CA GLN A 501 -11.71 3.63 -15.79
C GLN A 501 -12.03 5.08 -15.42
N LYS A 502 -11.43 5.61 -14.36
CA LYS A 502 -11.67 6.97 -13.88
C LYS A 502 -10.91 8.03 -14.69
N MET A 503 -10.00 7.62 -15.59
CA MET A 503 -9.22 8.54 -16.41
C MET A 503 -10.03 9.09 -17.58
N LYS A 504 -9.91 10.41 -17.81
CA LYS A 504 -10.54 11.13 -18.89
C LYS A 504 -9.49 11.84 -19.75
N PHE A 505 -9.81 12.13 -21.00
CA PHE A 505 -8.96 12.96 -21.82
C PHE A 505 -9.42 14.42 -21.72
N LYS A 506 -8.46 15.33 -21.51
CA LYS A 506 -8.76 16.77 -21.56
C LYS A 506 -9.13 17.16 -22.99
N LYS A 507 -10.16 17.98 -23.10
CA LYS A 507 -10.66 18.52 -24.36
C LYS A 507 -9.82 19.69 -24.83
#